data_bad2cd171aabe15e51aa103048d45083
#
_entry.id   bad2cd171aabe15e51aa103048d45083
#
_cell.length_a   1.000
_cell.length_b   1.000
_cell.length_c   1.000
_cell.angle_alpha   90.00
_cell.angle_beta   90.00
_cell.angle_gamma   90.00
#
_symmetry.space_group_name_H-M   'P 1'
#
loop_
_entity.id
_entity.type
_entity.pdbx_description
1 polymer ?
#
loop_
_entity_poly.entity_id
_entity_poly.type
_entity_poly.pdbx_seq_one_letter_code
_entity_poly.pdbx_strand_id
1 'polypeptide(L)'
;EIMIKLFGEGIKDLKYYWFREYELDGIPLIISRTGWSSEFGYEIFLRDGTRGNDLYERIMAAGKEHGLKPGHTSSIRRIEGAMLSYHADADLDTNPFELGLDRLVNLNNEVNFIGKEALKKIKHEGIKRKQVGLELDCEPLKGPNTTFWSIYKGEERIGKVTSAVYSPRLKKNIALAMVKINHSEIGNSLKINIDNKEINSKIIEKPFYDPKKKIASS
;
A
#
# COMPACT_ATOMS: atom_id res chain seq x y z
N GLU A 1 13.86 -18.63 -6.27
CA GLU A 1 14.01 -19.95 -6.89
C GLU A 1 13.00 -20.16 -8.04
N ILE A 2 11.67 -20.02 -7.83
CA ILE A 2 10.64 -20.29 -8.85
C ILE A 2 10.87 -19.46 -10.12
N MET A 3 11.12 -18.17 -9.97
CA MET A 3 11.37 -17.26 -11.11
C MET A 3 12.64 -17.64 -11.88
N ILE A 4 13.69 -18.09 -11.17
CA ILE A 4 14.92 -18.58 -11.81
C ILE A 4 14.64 -19.83 -12.62
N LYS A 5 13.87 -20.76 -12.06
CA LYS A 5 13.49 -22.01 -12.74
C LYS A 5 12.71 -21.75 -14.04
N LEU A 6 11.85 -20.72 -14.04
CA LEU A 6 11.02 -20.39 -15.20
C LEU A 6 11.73 -19.50 -16.23
N PHE A 7 12.55 -18.56 -15.79
CA PHE A 7 13.08 -17.46 -16.63
C PHE A 7 14.61 -17.38 -16.64
N GLY A 8 15.29 -18.30 -15.95
CA GLY A 8 16.74 -18.32 -15.85
C GLY A 8 17.32 -17.33 -14.83
N GLU A 9 18.63 -17.42 -14.60
CA GLU A 9 19.36 -16.61 -13.61
C GLU A 9 19.25 -15.09 -13.84
N GLY A 10 19.14 -14.65 -15.08
CA GLY A 10 19.05 -13.24 -15.45
C GLY A 10 17.82 -12.51 -14.87
N ILE A 11 16.83 -13.24 -14.32
CA ILE A 11 15.69 -12.61 -13.62
C ILE A 11 16.12 -11.88 -12.36
N LYS A 12 17.21 -12.28 -11.72
CA LYS A 12 17.79 -11.64 -10.54
C LYS A 12 18.28 -10.22 -10.79
N ASP A 13 18.67 -9.93 -12.04
CA ASP A 13 19.19 -8.61 -12.43
C ASP A 13 18.08 -7.57 -12.63
N LEU A 14 16.81 -8.00 -12.56
CA LEU A 14 15.67 -7.11 -12.69
C LEU A 14 15.50 -6.28 -11.40
N LYS A 15 15.91 -5.01 -11.47
CA LYS A 15 15.90 -4.09 -10.32
C LYS A 15 14.47 -3.71 -9.90
N TYR A 16 14.33 -3.36 -8.65
CA TYR A 16 13.06 -2.85 -8.10
C TYR A 16 12.54 -1.65 -8.90
N TYR A 17 11.25 -1.66 -9.26
CA TYR A 17 10.55 -0.76 -10.18
C TYR A 17 10.99 -0.86 -11.65
N TRP A 18 11.73 -1.89 -12.03
CA TRP A 18 12.05 -2.16 -13.43
C TRP A 18 11.16 -3.27 -13.97
N PHE A 19 11.03 -3.31 -15.29
CA PHE A 19 10.38 -4.41 -16.01
C PHE A 19 11.22 -4.82 -17.20
N ARG A 20 10.96 -6.03 -17.68
CA ARG A 20 11.58 -6.59 -18.89
C ARG A 20 10.59 -7.51 -19.60
N GLU A 21 10.72 -7.60 -20.92
CA GLU A 21 9.99 -8.58 -21.72
C GLU A 21 10.65 -9.95 -21.58
N TYR A 22 9.80 -10.98 -21.47
CA TYR A 22 10.18 -12.39 -21.37
C TYR A 22 9.26 -13.23 -22.23
N GLU A 23 9.71 -14.46 -22.49
CA GLU A 23 8.92 -15.51 -23.10
C GLU A 23 9.02 -16.79 -22.27
N LEU A 24 7.93 -17.48 -22.07
CA LEU A 24 7.89 -18.79 -21.43
C LEU A 24 7.20 -19.78 -22.36
N ASP A 25 7.98 -20.65 -23.02
CA ASP A 25 7.49 -21.65 -23.97
C ASP A 25 6.53 -21.06 -25.01
N GLY A 26 6.91 -19.97 -25.67
CA GLY A 26 6.09 -19.28 -26.67
C GLY A 26 5.00 -18.38 -26.09
N ILE A 27 4.96 -18.18 -24.77
CA ILE A 27 4.01 -17.26 -24.13
C ILE A 27 4.70 -15.91 -23.90
N PRO A 28 4.34 -14.84 -24.61
CA PRO A 28 4.96 -13.53 -24.43
C PRO A 28 4.47 -12.86 -23.15
N LEU A 29 5.41 -12.39 -22.33
CA LEU A 29 5.18 -11.84 -21.00
C LEU A 29 5.91 -10.52 -20.80
N ILE A 30 5.42 -9.70 -19.89
CA ILE A 30 6.19 -8.65 -19.23
C ILE A 30 6.32 -9.03 -17.77
N ILE A 31 7.53 -9.01 -17.22
CA ILE A 31 7.77 -9.26 -15.81
C ILE A 31 8.34 -7.99 -15.18
N SER A 32 7.71 -7.56 -14.10
CA SER A 32 8.09 -6.39 -13.34
C SER A 32 8.50 -6.76 -11.92
N ARG A 33 9.53 -6.08 -11.39
CA ARG A 33 9.91 -6.13 -9.97
C ARG A 33 9.12 -5.09 -9.19
N THR A 34 7.82 -5.26 -9.20
CA THR A 34 6.85 -4.44 -8.47
C THR A 34 5.92 -5.33 -7.66
N GLY A 35 5.06 -4.73 -6.87
CA GLY A 35 4.06 -5.41 -6.10
C GLY A 35 3.34 -4.48 -5.15
N TRP A 36 2.20 -4.93 -4.64
CA TRP A 36 1.35 -4.18 -3.73
C TRP A 36 1.25 -4.85 -2.34
N SER A 37 2.34 -5.47 -1.92
CA SER A 37 2.43 -6.18 -0.63
C SER A 37 3.55 -5.71 0.27
N SER A 38 4.46 -4.85 -0.20
CA SER A 38 5.72 -4.50 0.47
C SER A 38 6.64 -5.70 0.75
N GLU A 39 6.42 -6.82 0.07
CA GLU A 39 7.27 -8.01 0.13
C GLU A 39 8.09 -8.12 -1.17
N PHE A 40 9.10 -8.99 -1.14
CA PHE A 40 9.81 -9.37 -2.36
C PHE A 40 8.84 -10.08 -3.31
N GLY A 41 8.76 -9.64 -4.55
CA GLY A 41 7.84 -10.22 -5.51
C GLY A 41 8.04 -9.75 -6.93
N TYR A 42 7.30 -10.38 -7.82
CA TYR A 42 7.21 -10.03 -9.23
C TYR A 42 5.76 -9.94 -9.65
N GLU A 43 5.47 -9.07 -10.59
CA GLU A 43 4.19 -9.03 -11.30
C GLU A 43 4.40 -9.53 -12.71
N ILE A 44 3.61 -10.51 -13.14
CA ILE A 44 3.71 -11.14 -14.46
C ILE A 44 2.49 -10.69 -15.27
N PHE A 45 2.74 -9.92 -16.32
CA PHE A 45 1.69 -9.42 -17.21
C PHE A 45 1.66 -10.29 -18.46
N LEU A 46 0.58 -11.04 -18.61
CA LEU A 46 0.32 -11.88 -19.75
C LEU A 46 -0.23 -11.04 -20.92
N ARG A 47 0.48 -11.07 -22.09
CA ARG A 47 0.05 -10.32 -23.26
C ARG A 47 -1.08 -10.99 -24.04
N ASP A 48 -1.15 -12.32 -24.00
CA ASP A 48 -2.20 -13.11 -24.62
C ASP A 48 -3.08 -13.78 -23.56
N GLY A 49 -4.22 -13.19 -23.25
CA GLY A 49 -5.13 -13.69 -22.22
C GLY A 49 -5.64 -15.10 -22.45
N THR A 50 -5.60 -15.61 -23.69
CA THR A 50 -6.02 -17.00 -24.02
C THR A 50 -5.10 -18.04 -23.41
N ARG A 51 -3.84 -17.65 -23.09
CA ARG A 51 -2.81 -18.52 -22.52
C ARG A 51 -2.75 -18.47 -20.98
N GLY A 52 -3.78 -17.91 -20.33
CA GLY A 52 -3.80 -17.73 -18.87
C GLY A 52 -3.68 -19.03 -18.09
N ASN A 53 -4.39 -20.07 -18.48
CA ASN A 53 -4.33 -21.39 -17.84
C ASN A 53 -2.95 -22.02 -18.00
N ASP A 54 -2.39 -21.98 -19.22
CA ASP A 54 -1.06 -22.53 -19.49
C ASP A 54 -0.01 -21.89 -18.60
N LEU A 55 -0.02 -20.56 -18.48
CA LEU A 55 0.90 -19.81 -17.62
C LEU A 55 0.73 -20.19 -16.16
N TYR A 56 -0.52 -20.24 -15.68
CA TYR A 56 -0.83 -20.62 -14.30
C TYR A 56 -0.29 -22.00 -13.95
N GLU A 57 -0.58 -23.00 -14.79
CA GLU A 57 -0.13 -24.39 -14.58
C GLU A 57 1.39 -24.51 -14.54
N ARG A 58 2.11 -23.78 -15.41
CA ARG A 58 3.58 -23.77 -15.44
C ARG A 58 4.16 -23.16 -14.16
N ILE A 59 3.59 -22.04 -13.69
CA ILE A 59 4.02 -21.40 -12.45
C ILE A 59 3.77 -22.35 -11.26
N MET A 60 2.59 -22.95 -11.19
CA MET A 60 2.23 -23.89 -10.12
C MET A 60 3.11 -25.13 -10.13
N ALA A 61 3.40 -25.70 -11.31
CA ALA A 61 4.30 -26.85 -11.45
C ALA A 61 5.73 -26.51 -10.99
N ALA A 62 6.27 -25.37 -11.43
CA ALA A 62 7.60 -24.91 -11.02
C ALA A 62 7.69 -24.63 -9.52
N GLY A 63 6.60 -24.13 -8.92
CA GLY A 63 6.53 -23.78 -7.51
C GLY A 63 6.19 -24.93 -6.55
N LYS A 64 5.81 -26.10 -7.06
CA LYS A 64 5.32 -27.22 -6.26
C LYS A 64 6.31 -27.66 -5.16
N GLU A 65 7.57 -27.84 -5.52
CA GLU A 65 8.62 -28.22 -4.58
C GLU A 65 8.96 -27.14 -3.54
N HIS A 66 8.63 -25.87 -3.86
CA HIS A 66 8.80 -24.72 -2.97
C HIS A 66 7.54 -24.40 -2.15
N GLY A 67 6.52 -25.24 -2.21
CA GLY A 67 5.27 -25.06 -1.46
C GLY A 67 4.42 -23.90 -1.94
N LEU A 68 4.56 -23.49 -3.22
CA LEU A 68 3.72 -22.43 -3.82
C LEU A 68 2.25 -22.79 -3.70
N LYS A 69 1.44 -21.83 -3.29
CA LYS A 69 -0.02 -21.95 -3.19
C LYS A 69 -0.69 -20.73 -3.79
N PRO A 70 -1.87 -20.88 -4.40
CA PRO A 70 -2.70 -19.74 -4.77
C PRO A 70 -3.03 -18.89 -3.54
N GLY A 71 -3.11 -17.60 -3.74
CA GLY A 71 -3.49 -16.65 -2.70
C GLY A 71 -4.30 -15.50 -3.30
N HIS A 72 -4.52 -14.47 -2.51
CA HIS A 72 -5.13 -13.22 -2.95
C HIS A 72 -4.37 -12.04 -2.36
N THR A 73 -4.69 -10.83 -2.83
CA THR A 73 -4.11 -9.59 -2.29
C THR A 73 -4.30 -9.50 -0.78
N SER A 74 -3.21 -9.24 -0.07
CA SER A 74 -3.22 -9.18 1.40
C SER A 74 -3.37 -7.75 1.89
N SER A 75 -4.55 -7.42 2.43
CA SER A 75 -4.78 -6.14 3.11
C SER A 75 -3.81 -5.94 4.29
N ILE A 76 -3.43 -7.02 4.98
CA ILE A 76 -2.48 -6.95 6.08
C ILE A 76 -1.13 -6.41 5.58
N ARG A 77 -0.56 -7.03 4.56
CA ARG A 77 0.76 -6.67 4.03
C ARG A 77 0.80 -5.24 3.49
N ARG A 78 -0.20 -4.86 2.68
CA ARG A 78 -0.24 -3.52 2.11
C ARG A 78 -0.37 -2.44 3.20
N ILE A 79 -1.17 -2.70 4.27
CA ILE A 79 -1.34 -1.74 5.37
C ILE A 79 -0.06 -1.68 6.22
N GLU A 80 0.59 -2.82 6.53
CA GLU A 80 1.90 -2.86 7.19
C GLU A 80 2.93 -1.97 6.47
N GLY A 81 2.96 -2.03 5.14
CA GLY A 81 3.81 -1.19 4.28
C GLY A 81 3.27 0.21 3.99
N ALA A 82 2.15 0.59 4.59
CA ALA A 82 1.43 1.86 4.35
C ALA A 82 1.16 2.12 2.86
N MET A 83 0.89 1.07 2.09
CA MET A 83 0.53 1.18 0.67
C MET A 83 -0.95 1.56 0.54
N LEU A 84 -1.20 2.60 -0.23
CA LEU A 84 -2.52 3.17 -0.42
C LEU A 84 -3.40 2.26 -1.29
N SER A 85 -4.69 2.22 -0.96
CA SER A 85 -5.72 1.65 -1.82
C SER A 85 -6.57 2.77 -2.38
N TYR A 86 -6.71 2.84 -3.70
CA TYR A 86 -7.60 3.80 -4.35
C TYR A 86 -9.06 3.49 -3.95
N HIS A 87 -9.87 4.51 -3.78
CA HIS A 87 -11.20 4.54 -3.16
C HIS A 87 -11.24 4.34 -1.64
N ALA A 88 -10.28 3.65 -1.02
CA ALA A 88 -10.20 3.57 0.44
C ALA A 88 -9.37 4.72 1.03
N ASP A 89 -8.06 4.75 0.69
CA ASP A 89 -7.10 5.69 1.29
C ASP A 89 -6.88 6.95 0.45
N ALA A 90 -7.20 6.89 -0.84
CA ALA A 90 -7.10 7.98 -1.81
C ALA A 90 -8.30 7.96 -2.76
N ASP A 91 -8.72 9.14 -3.20
CA ASP A 91 -9.81 9.36 -4.15
C ASP A 91 -9.55 10.65 -4.96
N LEU A 92 -10.53 11.08 -5.77
CA LEU A 92 -10.41 12.31 -6.56
C LEU A 92 -10.38 13.59 -5.70
N ASP A 93 -10.81 13.52 -4.44
CA ASP A 93 -10.81 14.66 -3.51
C ASP A 93 -9.52 14.74 -2.68
N THR A 94 -8.57 13.82 -2.89
CA THR A 94 -7.27 13.80 -2.22
C THR A 94 -6.15 14.28 -3.12
N ASN A 95 -5.15 14.95 -2.55
CA ASN A 95 -3.95 15.37 -3.27
C ASN A 95 -2.69 14.66 -2.71
N PRO A 96 -1.59 14.60 -3.48
CA PRO A 96 -0.39 13.87 -3.07
C PRO A 96 0.25 14.38 -1.77
N PHE A 97 0.11 15.65 -1.43
CA PHE A 97 0.66 16.21 -0.19
C PHE A 97 -0.11 15.72 1.05
N GLU A 98 -1.45 15.62 0.95
CA GLU A 98 -2.28 15.03 2.00
C GLU A 98 -1.92 13.56 2.26
N LEU A 99 -1.50 12.84 1.21
CA LEU A 99 -1.15 11.42 1.25
C LEU A 99 0.31 11.15 1.68
N GLY A 100 1.13 12.21 1.82
CA GLY A 100 2.56 12.07 2.11
C GLY A 100 3.38 11.55 0.92
N LEU A 101 2.94 11.88 -0.30
CA LEU A 101 3.61 11.54 -1.55
C LEU A 101 4.40 12.71 -2.14
N ASP A 102 4.76 13.68 -1.31
CA ASP A 102 5.49 14.91 -1.70
C ASP A 102 6.73 14.61 -2.56
N ARG A 103 7.47 13.56 -2.20
CA ARG A 103 8.71 13.14 -2.88
C ARG A 103 8.50 12.74 -4.35
N LEU A 104 7.25 12.43 -4.75
CA LEU A 104 6.89 12.07 -6.11
C LEU A 104 6.45 13.27 -6.95
N VAL A 105 6.36 14.47 -6.36
CA VAL A 105 5.88 15.68 -7.00
C VAL A 105 7.02 16.67 -7.14
N ASN A 106 7.51 16.86 -8.37
CA ASN A 106 8.52 17.87 -8.67
C ASN A 106 7.88 19.11 -9.31
N LEU A 107 7.58 20.12 -8.49
CA LEU A 107 7.00 21.37 -8.96
C LEU A 107 8.02 22.33 -9.61
N ASN A 108 9.33 22.10 -9.38
CA ASN A 108 10.41 22.93 -9.91
C ASN A 108 10.87 22.46 -11.30
N ASN A 109 10.34 21.34 -11.79
CA ASN A 109 10.64 20.86 -13.14
C ASN A 109 10.07 21.84 -14.19
N GLU A 110 10.82 22.10 -15.26
CA GLU A 110 10.36 22.92 -16.41
C GLU A 110 9.21 22.26 -17.18
N VAL A 111 9.15 20.92 -17.16
CA VAL A 111 8.08 20.16 -17.81
C VAL A 111 6.73 20.49 -17.17
N ASN A 112 5.79 20.91 -18.00
CA ASN A 112 4.41 21.11 -17.56
C ASN A 112 3.65 19.78 -17.50
N PHE A 113 2.77 19.63 -16.51
CA PHE A 113 1.89 18.48 -16.36
C PHE A 113 0.52 18.88 -15.81
N ILE A 114 -0.49 18.05 -16.06
CA ILE A 114 -1.86 18.29 -15.57
C ILE A 114 -1.86 18.36 -14.05
N GLY A 115 -2.41 19.45 -13.50
CA GLY A 115 -2.50 19.68 -12.05
C GLY A 115 -1.30 20.41 -11.42
N LYS A 116 -0.22 20.73 -12.17
CA LYS A 116 0.97 21.41 -11.63
C LYS A 116 0.62 22.73 -10.92
N GLU A 117 -0.18 23.59 -11.54
CA GLU A 117 -0.56 24.87 -10.95
C GLU A 117 -1.47 24.71 -9.73
N ALA A 118 -2.39 23.75 -9.76
CA ALA A 118 -3.22 23.42 -8.60
C ALA A 118 -2.36 22.93 -7.43
N LEU A 119 -1.36 22.08 -7.68
CA LEU A 119 -0.44 21.60 -6.65
C LEU A 119 0.49 22.69 -6.12
N LYS A 120 0.92 23.65 -6.96
CA LYS A 120 1.66 24.84 -6.49
C LYS A 120 0.81 25.66 -5.52
N LYS A 121 -0.46 25.88 -5.86
CA LYS A 121 -1.41 26.60 -4.99
C LYS A 121 -1.59 25.88 -3.66
N ILE A 122 -1.86 24.56 -3.67
CA ILE A 122 -1.99 23.76 -2.45
C ILE A 122 -0.72 23.82 -1.59
N LYS A 123 0.45 23.74 -2.22
CA LYS A 123 1.72 23.84 -1.50
C LYS A 123 1.93 25.20 -0.81
N HIS A 124 1.48 26.27 -1.45
CA HIS A 124 1.56 27.63 -0.91
C HIS A 124 0.54 27.85 0.24
N GLU A 125 -0.69 27.39 0.07
CA GLU A 125 -1.77 27.55 1.05
C GLU A 125 -1.67 26.55 2.22
N GLY A 126 -0.94 25.45 2.05
CA GLY A 126 -0.85 24.33 2.98
C GLY A 126 -2.01 23.35 2.83
N ILE A 127 -1.80 22.13 3.33
CA ILE A 127 -2.83 21.09 3.36
C ILE A 127 -3.74 21.26 4.58
N LYS A 128 -5.02 20.89 4.42
CA LYS A 128 -6.02 20.99 5.50
C LYS A 128 -6.17 19.69 6.30
N ARG A 129 -5.72 18.57 5.72
CA ARG A 129 -5.79 17.23 6.29
C ARG A 129 -4.57 16.42 5.87
N LYS A 130 -4.27 15.37 6.60
CA LYS A 130 -3.11 14.52 6.33
C LYS A 130 -3.43 13.07 6.64
N GLN A 131 -2.91 12.17 5.79
CA GLN A 131 -2.96 10.76 6.07
C GLN A 131 -1.90 10.39 7.11
N VAL A 132 -2.36 9.70 8.16
CA VAL A 132 -1.54 9.26 9.29
C VAL A 132 -1.61 7.75 9.47
N GLY A 133 -0.63 7.19 10.18
CA GLY A 133 -0.67 5.84 10.71
C GLY A 133 -1.21 5.84 12.13
N LEU A 134 -2.05 4.86 12.47
CA LEU A 134 -2.60 4.68 13.82
C LEU A 134 -2.28 3.29 14.36
N GLU A 135 -2.04 3.22 15.66
CA GLU A 135 -2.15 2.01 16.48
C GLU A 135 -3.45 2.11 17.28
N LEU A 136 -4.29 1.05 17.24
CA LEU A 136 -5.58 1.00 17.92
C LEU A 136 -5.49 0.14 19.16
N ASP A 137 -6.01 0.64 20.27
CA ASP A 137 -6.06 -0.05 21.57
C ASP A 137 -7.39 -0.79 21.72
N CYS A 138 -7.48 -1.94 21.06
CA CYS A 138 -8.63 -2.83 21.14
C CYS A 138 -8.21 -4.29 20.89
N GLU A 139 -9.13 -5.22 21.15
CA GLU A 139 -8.96 -6.63 20.81
C GLU A 139 -8.58 -6.80 19.33
N PRO A 140 -7.83 -7.87 18.99
CA PRO A 140 -7.43 -8.13 17.61
C PRO A 140 -8.61 -8.09 16.64
N LEU A 141 -8.53 -7.23 15.64
CA LEU A 141 -9.54 -7.13 14.59
C LEU A 141 -9.66 -8.45 13.85
N LYS A 142 -10.87 -8.94 13.65
CA LYS A 142 -11.14 -10.22 12.97
C LYS A 142 -10.89 -10.19 11.47
N GLY A 143 -10.79 -9.00 10.88
CA GLY A 143 -10.53 -8.76 9.47
C GLY A 143 -10.34 -7.27 9.17
N PRO A 144 -10.09 -6.91 7.91
CA PRO A 144 -10.05 -5.51 7.48
C PRO A 144 -11.40 -4.82 7.73
N ASN A 145 -11.36 -3.51 8.01
CA ASN A 145 -12.58 -2.72 8.10
C ASN A 145 -13.32 -2.71 6.75
N THR A 146 -14.64 -2.81 6.79
CA THR A 146 -15.52 -2.77 5.61
C THR A 146 -16.17 -1.39 5.42
N THR A 147 -16.10 -0.54 6.42
CA THR A 147 -16.62 0.83 6.42
C THR A 147 -15.59 1.78 7.02
N PHE A 148 -15.72 3.07 6.72
CA PHE A 148 -14.88 4.10 7.33
C PHE A 148 -15.34 4.37 8.76
N TRP A 149 -14.41 4.35 9.72
CA TRP A 149 -14.70 4.67 11.11
C TRP A 149 -14.39 6.13 11.40
N SER A 150 -15.33 6.83 12.04
CA SER A 150 -15.13 8.24 12.39
C SER A 150 -14.13 8.41 13.51
N ILE A 151 -13.31 9.47 13.41
CA ILE A 151 -12.31 9.85 14.41
C ILE A 151 -12.75 11.16 15.05
N TYR A 152 -12.65 11.23 16.38
CA TYR A 152 -13.08 12.37 17.18
C TYR A 152 -11.98 12.91 18.08
N LYS A 153 -12.04 14.20 18.37
CA LYS A 153 -11.33 14.87 19.45
C LYS A 153 -12.36 15.65 20.27
N GLY A 154 -12.70 15.14 21.47
CA GLY A 154 -13.92 15.57 22.15
C GLY A 154 -15.15 15.24 21.30
N GLU A 155 -16.03 16.22 21.10
CA GLU A 155 -17.24 16.07 20.26
C GLU A 155 -16.99 16.35 18.77
N GLU A 156 -15.82 16.91 18.43
CA GLU A 156 -15.52 17.28 17.06
C GLU A 156 -15.07 16.06 16.25
N ARG A 157 -15.74 15.81 15.10
CA ARG A 157 -15.26 14.85 14.11
C ARG A 157 -14.07 15.45 13.36
N ILE A 158 -12.89 14.86 13.53
CA ILE A 158 -11.63 15.35 12.96
C ILE A 158 -11.09 14.51 11.81
N GLY A 159 -11.70 13.36 11.52
CA GLY A 159 -11.21 12.49 10.46
C GLY A 159 -11.97 11.18 10.33
N LYS A 160 -11.36 10.28 9.58
CA LYS A 160 -11.85 8.91 9.37
C LYS A 160 -10.70 7.92 9.24
N VAL A 161 -10.86 6.72 9.79
CA VAL A 161 -10.04 5.55 9.46
C VAL A 161 -10.45 5.06 8.09
N THR A 162 -9.48 4.89 7.21
CA THR A 162 -9.70 4.45 5.83
C THR A 162 -9.40 2.98 5.64
N SER A 163 -8.37 2.47 6.31
CA SER A 163 -7.96 1.06 6.23
C SER A 163 -7.43 0.62 7.59
N ALA A 164 -7.90 -0.52 8.08
CA ALA A 164 -7.47 -1.07 9.37
C ALA A 164 -7.40 -2.59 9.33
N VAL A 165 -6.43 -3.17 10.04
CA VAL A 165 -6.26 -4.62 10.23
C VAL A 165 -5.54 -4.92 11.54
N TYR A 166 -5.70 -6.14 12.02
CA TYR A 166 -4.73 -6.73 12.94
C TYR A 166 -3.53 -7.25 12.17
N SER A 167 -2.33 -6.86 12.57
CA SER A 167 -1.08 -7.40 12.04
C SER A 167 -0.55 -8.51 12.95
N PRO A 168 -0.57 -9.78 12.53
CA PRO A 168 0.01 -10.87 13.30
C PRO A 168 1.52 -10.72 13.51
N ARG A 169 2.22 -10.13 12.53
CA ARG A 169 3.66 -9.86 12.58
C ARG A 169 4.00 -8.85 13.66
N LEU A 170 3.27 -7.76 13.73
CA LEU A 170 3.47 -6.69 14.71
C LEU A 170 2.74 -6.96 16.02
N LYS A 171 1.80 -7.91 16.05
CA LYS A 171 0.89 -8.20 17.16
C LYS A 171 0.09 -6.97 17.61
N LYS A 172 -0.34 -6.15 16.63
CA LYS A 172 -1.02 -4.88 16.85
C LYS A 172 -2.15 -4.66 15.84
N ASN A 173 -3.17 -3.94 16.25
CA ASN A 173 -4.12 -3.35 15.31
C ASN A 173 -3.51 -2.06 14.74
N ILE A 174 -3.36 -2.00 13.44
CA ILE A 174 -2.80 -0.86 12.72
C ILE A 174 -3.81 -0.32 11.71
N ALA A 175 -3.76 0.98 11.48
CA ALA A 175 -4.67 1.62 10.54
C ALA A 175 -4.05 2.79 9.79
N LEU A 176 -4.56 3.05 8.60
CA LEU A 176 -4.38 4.30 7.86
C LEU A 176 -5.62 5.16 8.07
N ALA A 177 -5.40 6.45 8.26
CA ALA A 177 -6.49 7.40 8.53
C ALA A 177 -6.21 8.75 7.90
N MET A 178 -7.26 9.46 7.50
CA MET A 178 -7.21 10.85 7.09
C MET A 178 -7.72 11.72 8.23
N VAL A 179 -6.91 12.65 8.74
CA VAL A 179 -7.26 13.54 9.85
C VAL A 179 -6.98 15.00 9.53
N LYS A 180 -7.69 15.93 10.18
CA LYS A 180 -7.40 17.36 10.10
C LYS A 180 -5.94 17.62 10.47
N ILE A 181 -5.28 18.56 9.78
CA ILE A 181 -3.83 18.78 9.90
C ILE A 181 -3.38 19.11 11.34
N ASN A 182 -4.17 19.88 12.08
CA ASN A 182 -3.87 20.28 13.48
C ASN A 182 -3.87 19.10 14.46
N HIS A 183 -4.33 17.92 14.04
CA HIS A 183 -4.37 16.71 14.87
C HIS A 183 -3.48 15.60 14.33
N SER A 184 -2.64 15.88 13.31
CA SER A 184 -1.88 14.87 12.57
C SER A 184 -0.47 14.58 13.12
N GLU A 185 -0.10 15.16 14.26
CA GLU A 185 1.23 14.98 14.87
C GLU A 185 1.39 13.57 15.46
N ILE A 186 2.58 12.99 15.25
CA ILE A 186 2.94 11.69 15.82
C ILE A 186 2.92 11.80 17.35
N GLY A 187 2.33 10.78 17.98
CA GLY A 187 2.15 10.73 19.42
C GLY A 187 0.78 11.20 19.92
N ASN A 188 0.01 11.93 19.10
CA ASN A 188 -1.33 12.35 19.48
C ASN A 188 -2.26 11.16 19.71
N SER A 189 -3.06 11.26 20.77
CA SER A 189 -4.12 10.29 21.09
C SER A 189 -5.44 10.76 20.51
N LEU A 190 -6.14 9.85 19.83
CA LEU A 190 -7.42 10.11 19.17
C LEU A 190 -8.43 9.03 19.58
N LYS A 191 -9.71 9.35 19.43
CA LYS A 191 -10.81 8.43 19.69
C LYS A 191 -11.48 8.03 18.38
N ILE A 192 -11.69 6.73 18.19
CA ILE A 192 -12.31 6.14 17.00
C ILE A 192 -13.61 5.50 17.43
N ASN A 193 -14.69 5.75 16.69
CA ASN A 193 -15.95 5.04 16.89
C ASN A 193 -15.99 3.81 15.95
N ILE A 194 -16.00 2.63 16.57
CA ILE A 194 -16.16 1.33 15.90
C ILE A 194 -17.40 0.67 16.47
N ASP A 195 -18.42 0.45 15.64
CA ASP A 195 -19.70 -0.19 16.03
C ASP A 195 -20.31 0.39 17.33
N ASN A 196 -20.36 1.72 17.40
CA ASN A 196 -20.83 2.50 18.57
C ASN A 196 -19.99 2.33 19.84
N LYS A 197 -18.78 1.80 19.73
CA LYS A 197 -17.80 1.75 20.83
C LYS A 197 -16.67 2.74 20.56
N GLU A 198 -16.32 3.51 21.57
CA GLU A 198 -15.18 4.40 21.53
C GLU A 198 -13.88 3.62 21.82
N ILE A 199 -12.95 3.66 20.90
CA ILE A 199 -11.65 3.00 20.98
C ILE A 199 -10.55 4.08 21.02
N ASN A 200 -9.60 3.93 21.93
CA ASN A 200 -8.42 4.77 21.95
C ASN A 200 -7.46 4.39 20.81
N SER A 201 -6.78 5.38 20.29
CA SER A 201 -5.74 5.18 19.28
C SER A 201 -4.63 6.20 19.46
N LYS A 202 -3.47 5.88 18.89
CA LYS A 202 -2.31 6.77 18.88
C LYS A 202 -1.77 6.92 17.48
N ILE A 203 -1.44 8.14 17.09
CA ILE A 203 -0.74 8.39 15.82
C ILE A 203 0.70 7.91 15.96
N ILE A 204 1.12 7.04 15.05
CA ILE A 204 2.45 6.46 14.98
C ILE A 204 3.06 6.66 13.60
N GLU A 205 4.37 6.45 13.50
CA GLU A 205 5.06 6.49 12.21
C GLU A 205 4.56 5.41 11.25
N LYS A 206 4.59 5.72 9.96
CA LYS A 206 4.33 4.79 8.88
C LYS A 206 5.44 4.91 7.81
N PRO A 207 5.81 3.84 7.07
CA PRO A 207 5.26 2.47 7.15
C PRO A 207 5.45 1.80 8.50
N PHE A 208 4.50 0.93 8.90
CA PHE A 208 4.55 0.23 10.18
C PHE A 208 5.60 -0.89 10.20
N TYR A 209 5.90 -1.43 9.01
CA TYR A 209 6.90 -2.48 8.81
C TYR A 209 7.79 -2.15 7.63
N ASP A 210 9.08 -2.46 7.73
CA ASP A 210 10.12 -2.21 6.74
C ASP A 210 10.09 -0.77 6.15
N PRO A 211 10.24 0.27 6.99
CA PRO A 211 10.11 1.67 6.54
C PRO A 211 11.13 2.07 5.47
N LYS A 212 12.24 1.33 5.36
CA LYS A 212 13.29 1.53 4.34
C LYS A 212 13.09 0.69 3.08
N LYS A 213 11.99 -0.08 3.01
CA LYS A 213 11.65 -0.99 1.89
C LYS A 213 12.78 -1.94 1.49
N LYS A 214 13.57 -2.40 2.47
CA LYS A 214 14.69 -3.31 2.23
C LYS A 214 14.24 -4.67 1.69
N ILE A 215 13.08 -5.17 2.14
CA ILE A 215 12.53 -6.46 1.69
C ILE A 215 12.06 -6.36 0.25
N ALA A 216 11.25 -5.36 -0.08
CA ALA A 216 10.72 -5.20 -1.43
C ALA A 216 11.81 -4.89 -2.46
N SER A 217 12.89 -4.22 -2.06
CA SER A 217 13.99 -3.80 -2.93
C SER A 217 15.20 -4.74 -2.96
N SER A 218 15.17 -5.83 -2.15
CA SER A 218 16.26 -6.82 -2.09
C SER A 218 16.49 -7.57 -3.40
#